data_397cfe8c3c183ab0468ab2571064573e
#
_entry.id   397cfe8c3c183ab0468ab2571064573e
#
_cell.length_a   1.000
_cell.length_b   1.000
_cell.length_c   1.000
_cell.angle_alpha   90.00
_cell.angle_beta   90.00
_cell.angle_gamma   90.00
#
_symmetry.space_group_name_H-M   'P 1'
#
loop_
_entity.id
_entity.type
_entity.pdbx_description
1 polymer ?
#
loop_
_entity_poly.entity_id
_entity_poly.type
_entity_poly.pdbx_seq_one_letter_code
_entity_poly.pdbx_strand_id
1 'polypeptide(L)'
;MCRHWAQCWGCKTTKTSGEMDKPLISRRLVDSDGSLAEAPSEAPKVGILGSGDFARSLATRLVGSGFGVVVGSRNPKRMAGLFPSAAQVTFQEEAVGSPEVIFVAMFREHYSSLCSLSSQLAGKILVDVSNPTEQEHLQHRESNAEYLASLFPTCSVVKAFNVISAWTLQSGPRDGNRQVPICSDQPEAKRTVSEMVHAMGFTPVDMGSLVSAREVEAMPLRLLPGWKVPALLTLGLLVFFYAYNFVRDVLHPYLQEGKNKFYKLPVSVVNTTLPCVAYVLLSLVYLPGVLAAALQLRRGTKYRRFPDWLDHWLQHRKQIGLLSFFCAALHALYSFCLPLRRSHRYDLVNLAVKQVLANKSHLWVEEEVWRMEIYVSLGVLALGTLSLLAVTSLPSIANSLNWREFSFVQSTLGFVALVLSTLHTLTYGWTRAFEESRYKFYLPPTFTLTLLVPCVVILARGLFLLPCVSRRLSKIRRGWEKDGAIKFTLPMDHTLAQKTSHV
;
A
#
# COMPACT_ATOMS: atom_id res chain seq x y z
N MET A 1 -3.09 29.31 18.99
CA MET A 1 -2.00 28.34 18.78
C MET A 1 -2.07 27.52 17.46
N CYS A 2 -3.20 27.54 16.73
CA CYS A 2 -3.34 26.79 15.45
C CYS A 2 -2.80 27.46 14.19
N ARG A 3 -2.44 28.73 14.19
CA ARG A 3 -1.97 29.45 12.97
C ARG A 3 -0.48 29.27 12.60
N HIS A 4 0.34 28.67 13.47
CA HIS A 4 1.79 28.54 13.22
C HIS A 4 2.23 27.18 12.64
N TRP A 5 1.33 26.20 12.53
CA TRP A 5 1.66 24.84 12.06
C TRP A 5 1.65 24.70 10.53
N ALA A 6 0.91 25.57 9.83
CA ALA A 6 0.79 25.51 8.35
C ALA A 6 2.02 26.07 7.61
N GLN A 7 2.89 26.81 8.28
CA GLN A 7 4.06 27.45 7.64
C GLN A 7 5.34 26.61 7.62
N CYS A 8 5.37 25.45 8.22
CA CYS A 8 6.57 24.61 8.28
C CYS A 8 6.86 23.77 7.02
N TRP A 9 5.96 23.75 6.04
CA TRP A 9 6.12 23.05 4.76
C TRP A 9 6.11 24.08 3.63
N GLY A 10 7.16 24.93 3.61
CA GLY A 10 7.25 26.04 2.69
C GLY A 10 7.28 25.64 1.22
N CYS A 11 6.14 25.76 0.58
CA CYS A 11 6.08 26.04 -0.84
C CYS A 11 5.50 27.44 -1.02
N LYS A 12 6.28 28.37 -1.57
CA LYS A 12 5.83 29.70 -1.93
C LYS A 12 4.73 29.59 -2.98
N THR A 13 3.55 30.05 -2.64
CA THR A 13 2.46 30.28 -3.59
C THR A 13 2.78 31.54 -4.39
N THR A 14 3.16 31.40 -5.65
CA THR A 14 2.87 32.40 -6.68
C THR A 14 1.40 32.22 -7.04
N LYS A 15 0.62 33.26 -6.77
CA LYS A 15 -0.75 33.39 -7.29
C LYS A 15 -0.68 33.52 -8.81
N THR A 16 -1.21 32.54 -9.51
CA THR A 16 -1.76 32.73 -10.86
C THR A 16 -3.12 32.03 -10.85
N SER A 17 -4.11 32.88 -10.97
CA SER A 17 -5.51 32.52 -11.16
C SER A 17 -5.71 31.89 -12.54
N GLY A 18 -6.49 30.80 -12.57
CA GLY A 18 -7.20 30.36 -13.76
C GLY A 18 -6.37 29.52 -14.72
N GLU A 19 -6.63 28.27 -14.71
CA GLU A 19 -6.59 27.31 -15.82
C GLU A 19 -6.14 25.91 -15.35
N MET A 20 -7.06 25.23 -14.76
CA MET A 20 -6.86 23.82 -14.44
C MET A 20 -8.01 23.09 -15.12
N ASP A 21 -7.83 22.82 -16.43
CA ASP A 21 -8.50 21.74 -17.17
C ASP A 21 -8.06 21.80 -18.65
N LYS A 22 -6.76 21.46 -18.88
CA LYS A 22 -6.32 21.08 -20.22
C LYS A 22 -5.40 19.86 -20.09
N PRO A 23 -5.60 18.80 -20.90
CA PRO A 23 -4.72 17.65 -20.90
C PRO A 23 -3.31 18.06 -21.36
N LEU A 24 -2.30 17.49 -20.73
CA LEU A 24 -0.87 17.77 -20.90
C LEU A 24 -0.29 17.34 -22.28
N ILE A 25 -1.12 17.14 -23.29
CA ILE A 25 -0.69 16.81 -24.65
C ILE A 25 -1.18 17.93 -25.59
N SER A 26 -0.51 19.05 -25.53
CA SER A 26 -0.49 20.05 -26.61
C SER A 26 0.70 20.99 -26.41
N ARG A 27 1.93 20.46 -26.42
CA ARG A 27 3.08 21.26 -26.81
C ARG A 27 3.23 21.14 -28.33
N ARG A 28 2.67 22.10 -29.05
CA ARG A 28 3.08 22.39 -30.42
C ARG A 28 4.57 22.74 -30.38
N LEU A 29 5.40 21.95 -31.00
CA LEU A 29 6.69 22.38 -31.49
C LEU A 29 6.37 23.38 -32.61
N VAL A 30 6.59 24.66 -32.37
CA VAL A 30 6.64 25.68 -33.41
C VAL A 30 8.04 25.57 -33.97
N ASP A 31 8.17 25.01 -35.14
CA ASP A 31 9.39 25.14 -35.91
C ASP A 31 9.51 26.56 -36.41
N SER A 32 10.76 27.05 -36.45
CA SER A 32 11.15 28.43 -36.73
C SER A 32 10.86 28.90 -38.16
N ASP A 33 10.10 28.17 -38.93
CA ASP A 33 9.79 28.47 -40.35
C ASP A 33 8.29 28.53 -40.62
N GLY A 34 7.61 29.42 -40.06
CA GLY A 34 6.26 29.94 -40.37
C GLY A 34 5.32 29.24 -41.36
N SER A 35 5.49 27.97 -41.66
CA SER A 35 4.59 27.18 -42.48
C SER A 35 3.52 26.47 -41.63
N LEU A 36 2.25 26.69 -41.95
CA LEU A 36 1.09 26.03 -41.40
C LEU A 36 1.26 24.52 -41.49
N ALA A 37 1.57 23.85 -40.37
CA ALA A 37 1.61 22.42 -40.29
C ALA A 37 0.21 21.82 -40.50
N GLU A 38 0.17 20.78 -41.30
CA GLU A 38 -0.97 19.98 -41.68
C GLU A 38 -1.91 19.58 -40.57
N ALA A 39 -3.18 19.27 -40.92
CA ALA A 39 -4.26 18.81 -40.08
C ALA A 39 -3.87 17.77 -39.01
N PRO A 40 -4.55 17.70 -37.86
CA PRO A 40 -4.19 16.77 -36.77
C PRO A 40 -4.16 15.35 -37.29
N SER A 41 -3.01 14.69 -37.26
CA SER A 41 -2.88 13.26 -37.54
C SER A 41 -3.86 12.50 -36.64
N GLU A 42 -4.69 11.64 -37.25
CA GLU A 42 -5.57 10.75 -36.48
C GLU A 42 -4.77 10.05 -35.38
N ALA A 43 -5.32 10.05 -34.14
CA ALA A 43 -4.70 9.37 -33.00
C ALA A 43 -4.32 7.92 -33.40
N PRO A 44 -3.11 7.45 -33.05
CA PRO A 44 -2.67 6.11 -33.43
C PRO A 44 -3.67 5.07 -32.93
N LYS A 45 -4.20 4.26 -33.87
CA LYS A 45 -5.20 3.24 -33.58
C LYS A 45 -4.56 1.97 -33.03
N VAL A 46 -5.16 1.44 -31.95
CA VAL A 46 -4.70 0.22 -31.26
C VAL A 46 -5.85 -0.77 -31.22
N GLY A 47 -5.57 -2.03 -31.59
CA GLY A 47 -6.54 -3.12 -31.53
C GLY A 47 -6.44 -3.87 -30.19
N ILE A 48 -7.57 -4.33 -29.66
CA ILE A 48 -7.63 -5.25 -28.50
C ILE A 48 -8.49 -6.44 -28.89
N LEU A 49 -7.93 -7.64 -28.86
CA LEU A 49 -8.66 -8.88 -29.03
C LEU A 49 -8.98 -9.49 -27.68
N GLY A 50 -10.24 -9.46 -27.32
CA GLY A 50 -10.77 -9.92 -26.03
C GLY A 50 -11.68 -8.89 -25.35
N SER A 51 -12.59 -9.37 -24.50
CA SER A 51 -13.60 -8.52 -23.85
C SER A 51 -13.71 -8.74 -22.34
N GLY A 52 -12.70 -9.36 -21.72
CA GLY A 52 -12.60 -9.57 -20.26
C GLY A 52 -12.28 -8.32 -19.48
N ASP A 53 -12.19 -8.44 -18.15
CA ASP A 53 -11.91 -7.31 -17.23
C ASP A 53 -10.57 -6.64 -17.51
N PHE A 54 -9.55 -7.44 -17.87
CA PHE A 54 -8.24 -6.92 -18.24
C PHE A 54 -8.32 -6.09 -19.53
N ALA A 55 -9.00 -6.59 -20.55
CA ALA A 55 -9.20 -5.87 -21.83
C ALA A 55 -9.93 -4.53 -21.63
N ARG A 56 -10.94 -4.50 -20.75
CA ARG A 56 -11.65 -3.26 -20.39
C ARG A 56 -10.77 -2.24 -19.71
N SER A 57 -9.97 -2.71 -18.75
CA SER A 57 -9.02 -1.86 -18.01
C SER A 57 -7.92 -1.31 -18.91
N LEU A 58 -7.42 -2.15 -19.83
CA LEU A 58 -6.45 -1.78 -20.83
C LEU A 58 -7.00 -0.75 -21.81
N ALA A 59 -8.23 -0.96 -22.33
CA ALA A 59 -8.93 0.00 -23.19
C ALA A 59 -9.09 1.36 -22.50
N THR A 60 -9.53 1.37 -21.25
CA THR A 60 -9.68 2.60 -20.45
C THR A 60 -8.34 3.34 -20.33
N ARG A 61 -7.25 2.62 -20.08
CA ARG A 61 -5.92 3.20 -19.94
C ARG A 61 -5.39 3.76 -21.27
N LEU A 62 -5.52 3.01 -22.35
CA LEU A 62 -5.10 3.43 -23.70
C LEU A 62 -5.86 4.69 -24.16
N VAL A 63 -7.19 4.70 -24.01
CA VAL A 63 -8.01 5.90 -24.30
C VAL A 63 -7.55 7.10 -23.46
N GLY A 64 -7.34 6.90 -22.16
CA GLY A 64 -6.85 7.95 -21.27
C GLY A 64 -5.41 8.43 -21.60
N SER A 65 -4.67 7.66 -22.37
CA SER A 65 -3.30 8.00 -22.84
C SER A 65 -3.28 8.58 -24.25
N GLY A 66 -4.47 8.83 -24.87
CA GLY A 66 -4.60 9.47 -26.17
C GLY A 66 -4.58 8.54 -27.40
N PHE A 67 -4.71 7.22 -27.18
CA PHE A 67 -4.81 6.26 -28.29
C PHE A 67 -6.25 6.05 -28.75
N GLY A 68 -6.47 5.90 -30.04
CA GLY A 68 -7.72 5.42 -30.61
C GLY A 68 -7.82 3.90 -30.40
N VAL A 69 -8.86 3.43 -29.70
CA VAL A 69 -8.97 2.01 -29.31
C VAL A 69 -10.10 1.32 -30.06
N VAL A 70 -9.80 0.19 -30.69
CA VAL A 70 -10.78 -0.69 -31.35
C VAL A 70 -10.74 -2.05 -30.66
N VAL A 71 -11.89 -2.48 -30.11
CA VAL A 71 -12.00 -3.73 -29.35
C VAL A 71 -12.74 -4.77 -30.18
N GLY A 72 -12.09 -5.89 -30.45
CA GLY A 72 -12.65 -7.04 -31.13
C GLY A 72 -13.36 -8.01 -30.17
N SER A 73 -14.65 -8.19 -30.36
CA SER A 73 -15.46 -9.12 -29.58
C SER A 73 -16.27 -10.06 -30.48
N ARG A 74 -16.54 -11.28 -29.99
CA ARG A 74 -17.47 -12.20 -30.64
C ARG A 74 -18.93 -11.71 -30.57
N ASN A 75 -19.26 -10.89 -29.58
CA ASN A 75 -20.58 -10.31 -29.36
C ASN A 75 -20.49 -8.80 -29.07
N PRO A 76 -20.21 -7.95 -30.06
CA PRO A 76 -19.98 -6.52 -29.87
C PRO A 76 -21.15 -5.81 -29.20
N LYS A 77 -22.39 -6.10 -29.61
CA LYS A 77 -23.61 -5.47 -29.07
C LYS A 77 -23.78 -5.64 -27.57
N ARG A 78 -23.39 -6.81 -27.03
CA ARG A 78 -23.44 -7.11 -25.60
C ARG A 78 -22.33 -6.41 -24.81
N MET A 79 -21.18 -6.22 -25.44
CA MET A 79 -19.96 -5.71 -24.79
C MET A 79 -19.81 -4.19 -24.87
N ALA A 80 -20.43 -3.53 -25.83
CA ALA A 80 -20.24 -2.09 -26.08
C ALA A 80 -20.48 -1.21 -24.84
N GLY A 81 -21.50 -1.50 -24.04
CA GLY A 81 -21.80 -0.74 -22.81
C GLY A 81 -20.81 -0.95 -21.65
N LEU A 82 -19.86 -1.88 -21.77
CA LEU A 82 -18.87 -2.18 -20.73
C LEU A 82 -17.51 -1.52 -20.95
N PHE A 83 -17.30 -0.93 -22.13
CA PHE A 83 -16.07 -0.25 -22.51
C PHE A 83 -16.25 1.29 -22.46
N PRO A 84 -15.14 2.06 -22.38
CA PRO A 84 -15.22 3.52 -22.49
C PRO A 84 -15.92 3.95 -23.77
N SER A 85 -16.71 5.01 -23.72
CA SER A 85 -17.48 5.53 -24.88
C SER A 85 -16.59 5.95 -26.06
N ALA A 86 -15.31 6.27 -25.80
CA ALA A 86 -14.33 6.59 -26.82
C ALA A 86 -13.67 5.35 -27.47
N ALA A 87 -13.94 4.14 -26.96
CA ALA A 87 -13.45 2.90 -27.56
C ALA A 87 -14.54 2.34 -28.51
N GLN A 88 -14.14 2.02 -29.72
CA GLN A 88 -15.02 1.37 -30.70
C GLN A 88 -15.05 -0.13 -30.41
N VAL A 89 -16.22 -0.72 -30.16
CA VAL A 89 -16.39 -2.17 -29.96
C VAL A 89 -17.04 -2.77 -31.18
N THR A 90 -16.35 -3.70 -31.83
CA THR A 90 -16.75 -4.29 -33.10
C THR A 90 -16.41 -5.80 -33.18
N PHE A 91 -16.60 -6.43 -34.32
CA PHE A 91 -16.16 -7.82 -34.53
C PHE A 91 -14.64 -7.90 -34.61
N GLN A 92 -14.08 -9.09 -34.35
CA GLN A 92 -12.63 -9.31 -34.33
C GLN A 92 -11.97 -8.97 -35.67
N GLU A 93 -12.62 -9.29 -36.78
CA GLU A 93 -12.17 -9.01 -38.16
C GLU A 93 -11.97 -7.51 -38.40
N GLU A 94 -12.92 -6.70 -37.97
CA GLU A 94 -12.84 -5.23 -38.12
C GLU A 94 -11.79 -4.64 -37.15
N ALA A 95 -11.68 -5.20 -35.95
CA ALA A 95 -10.74 -4.71 -34.94
C ALA A 95 -9.27 -4.93 -35.32
N VAL A 96 -8.97 -5.89 -36.18
CA VAL A 96 -7.62 -6.13 -36.67
C VAL A 96 -7.30 -5.42 -37.99
N GLY A 97 -8.29 -4.85 -38.66
CA GLY A 97 -8.12 -4.28 -40.01
C GLY A 97 -7.17 -3.07 -40.04
N SER A 98 -7.48 -2.02 -39.29
CA SER A 98 -6.74 -0.76 -39.32
C SER A 98 -5.58 -0.62 -38.34
N PRO A 99 -5.59 -1.20 -37.10
CA PRO A 99 -4.50 -1.03 -36.14
C PRO A 99 -3.23 -1.78 -36.56
N GLU A 100 -2.08 -1.17 -36.32
CA GLU A 100 -0.75 -1.77 -36.48
C GLU A 100 -0.35 -2.60 -35.25
N VAL A 101 -0.73 -2.15 -34.05
CA VAL A 101 -0.49 -2.83 -32.77
C VAL A 101 -1.77 -3.44 -32.24
N ILE A 102 -1.75 -4.72 -31.93
CA ILE A 102 -2.91 -5.49 -31.47
C ILE A 102 -2.57 -6.20 -30.16
N PHE A 103 -3.29 -5.87 -29.11
CA PHE A 103 -3.19 -6.57 -27.82
C PHE A 103 -4.07 -7.82 -27.83
N VAL A 104 -3.45 -8.97 -27.53
CA VAL A 104 -4.11 -10.27 -27.43
C VAL A 104 -4.45 -10.53 -25.96
N ALA A 105 -5.68 -10.16 -25.56
CA ALA A 105 -6.18 -10.26 -24.19
C ALA A 105 -7.16 -11.43 -24.04
N MET A 106 -6.71 -12.64 -24.37
CA MET A 106 -7.48 -13.87 -24.28
C MET A 106 -6.61 -15.01 -23.74
N PHE A 107 -7.23 -16.11 -23.36
CA PHE A 107 -6.51 -17.30 -22.88
C PHE A 107 -5.85 -18.04 -24.03
N ARG A 108 -4.74 -18.72 -23.76
CA ARG A 108 -3.94 -19.52 -24.71
C ARG A 108 -4.80 -20.48 -25.55
N GLU A 109 -5.76 -21.16 -24.93
CA GLU A 109 -6.69 -22.11 -25.58
C GLU A 109 -7.50 -21.50 -26.73
N HIS A 110 -7.62 -20.19 -26.76
CA HIS A 110 -8.36 -19.46 -27.79
C HIS A 110 -7.51 -18.85 -28.89
N TYR A 111 -6.16 -18.99 -28.83
CA TYR A 111 -5.26 -18.41 -29.87
C TYR A 111 -5.51 -19.01 -31.23
N SER A 112 -5.81 -20.31 -31.30
CA SER A 112 -6.12 -21.00 -32.56
C SER A 112 -7.32 -20.42 -33.30
N SER A 113 -8.27 -19.80 -32.56
CA SER A 113 -9.44 -19.14 -33.17
C SER A 113 -9.05 -17.90 -34.01
N LEU A 114 -7.88 -17.33 -33.79
CA LEU A 114 -7.37 -16.18 -34.54
C LEU A 114 -6.69 -16.61 -35.86
N CYS A 115 -6.47 -17.91 -36.11
CA CYS A 115 -5.85 -18.39 -37.35
C CYS A 115 -6.66 -18.03 -38.61
N SER A 116 -7.99 -17.86 -38.49
CA SER A 116 -8.84 -17.36 -39.58
C SER A 116 -8.51 -15.91 -39.97
N LEU A 117 -7.85 -15.15 -39.10
CA LEU A 117 -7.47 -13.75 -39.31
C LEU A 117 -5.98 -13.59 -39.68
N SER A 118 -5.25 -14.69 -39.91
CA SER A 118 -3.79 -14.66 -40.09
C SER A 118 -3.35 -13.77 -41.27
N SER A 119 -4.12 -13.70 -42.33
CA SER A 119 -3.84 -12.82 -43.49
C SER A 119 -3.96 -11.32 -43.13
N GLN A 120 -4.88 -10.97 -42.25
CA GLN A 120 -5.10 -9.58 -41.80
C GLN A 120 -4.12 -9.18 -40.70
N LEU A 121 -3.60 -10.15 -39.97
CA LEU A 121 -2.62 -9.96 -38.90
C LEU A 121 -1.18 -9.89 -39.43
N ALA A 122 -0.93 -10.37 -40.63
CA ALA A 122 0.40 -10.41 -41.22
C ALA A 122 1.11 -9.04 -41.21
N GLY A 123 2.37 -9.01 -40.70
CA GLY A 123 3.18 -7.81 -40.60
C GLY A 123 2.86 -6.92 -39.41
N LYS A 124 1.86 -7.25 -38.57
CA LYS A 124 1.46 -6.45 -37.40
C LYS A 124 2.18 -6.88 -36.14
N ILE A 125 2.16 -5.99 -35.13
CA ILE A 125 2.70 -6.25 -33.79
C ILE A 125 1.59 -6.85 -32.92
N LEU A 126 1.81 -8.08 -32.45
CA LEU A 126 0.91 -8.77 -31.51
C LEU A 126 1.49 -8.69 -30.10
N VAL A 127 0.79 -7.98 -29.21
CA VAL A 127 1.19 -7.86 -27.79
C VAL A 127 0.44 -8.89 -26.97
N ASP A 128 1.12 -9.93 -26.53
CA ASP A 128 0.57 -10.95 -25.64
C ASP A 128 0.57 -10.46 -24.18
N VAL A 129 -0.60 -10.35 -23.59
CA VAL A 129 -0.81 -9.91 -22.20
C VAL A 129 -1.26 -11.03 -21.28
N SER A 130 -1.34 -12.27 -21.76
CA SER A 130 -1.86 -13.42 -21.01
C SER A 130 -0.88 -13.95 -19.96
N ASN A 131 -1.41 -14.72 -19.02
CA ASN A 131 -0.62 -15.59 -18.15
C ASN A 131 -1.09 -17.03 -18.35
N PRO A 132 -0.18 -18.01 -18.29
CA PRO A 132 -0.56 -19.42 -18.31
C PRO A 132 -1.34 -19.75 -17.02
N THR A 133 -2.28 -20.68 -17.11
CA THR A 133 -2.88 -21.31 -15.94
C THR A 133 -1.88 -22.27 -15.29
N GLU A 134 -2.09 -22.64 -14.00
CA GLU A 134 -1.19 -23.59 -13.32
C GLU A 134 -1.07 -24.93 -14.06
N GLN A 135 -2.14 -25.41 -14.68
CA GLN A 135 -2.14 -26.62 -15.47
C GLN A 135 -1.36 -26.48 -16.78
N GLU A 136 -1.51 -25.35 -17.49
CA GLU A 136 -0.77 -25.05 -18.70
C GLU A 136 0.73 -24.91 -18.42
N HIS A 137 1.10 -24.27 -17.31
CA HIS A 137 2.51 -24.12 -16.92
C HIS A 137 3.20 -25.44 -16.63
N LEU A 138 2.48 -26.45 -16.14
CA LEU A 138 2.98 -27.80 -15.91
C LEU A 138 3.04 -28.64 -17.19
N GLN A 139 2.13 -28.39 -18.14
CA GLN A 139 1.98 -29.21 -19.36
C GLN A 139 2.87 -28.75 -20.54
N HIS A 140 3.12 -27.46 -20.62
CA HIS A 140 3.82 -26.86 -21.76
C HIS A 140 5.19 -26.29 -21.36
N ARG A 141 6.21 -26.62 -22.15
CA ARG A 141 7.57 -26.09 -21.96
C ARG A 141 7.76 -24.69 -22.58
N GLU A 142 6.90 -24.29 -23.49
CA GLU A 142 6.92 -22.99 -24.17
C GLU A 142 5.97 -21.99 -23.46
N SER A 143 6.32 -20.70 -23.48
CA SER A 143 5.47 -19.62 -23.00
C SER A 143 4.26 -19.40 -23.92
N ASN A 144 3.23 -18.69 -23.41
CA ASN A 144 2.08 -18.29 -24.22
C ASN A 144 2.50 -17.40 -25.40
N ALA A 145 3.48 -16.52 -25.18
CA ALA A 145 3.99 -15.65 -26.23
C ALA A 145 4.76 -16.43 -27.32
N GLU A 146 5.55 -17.44 -26.96
CA GLU A 146 6.22 -18.32 -27.94
C GLU A 146 5.20 -19.13 -28.75
N TYR A 147 4.17 -19.65 -28.08
CA TYR A 147 3.09 -20.35 -28.77
C TYR A 147 2.34 -19.42 -29.73
N LEU A 148 2.05 -18.18 -29.32
CA LEU A 148 1.44 -17.19 -30.22
C LEU A 148 2.34 -16.91 -31.42
N ALA A 149 3.65 -16.79 -31.22
CA ALA A 149 4.61 -16.61 -32.33
C ALA A 149 4.67 -17.81 -33.28
N SER A 150 4.54 -19.02 -32.79
CA SER A 150 4.49 -20.23 -33.62
C SER A 150 3.24 -20.30 -34.50
N LEU A 151 2.09 -19.77 -34.01
CA LEU A 151 0.85 -19.68 -34.78
C LEU A 151 0.88 -18.59 -35.86
N PHE A 152 1.59 -17.47 -35.58
CA PHE A 152 1.64 -16.30 -36.48
C PHE A 152 3.08 -15.90 -36.82
N PRO A 153 3.80 -16.71 -37.62
CA PRO A 153 5.22 -16.46 -37.92
C PRO A 153 5.46 -15.18 -38.75
N THR A 154 4.43 -14.64 -39.37
CA THR A 154 4.49 -13.38 -40.14
C THR A 154 4.27 -12.12 -39.25
N CYS A 155 3.99 -12.30 -37.98
CA CYS A 155 3.73 -11.22 -37.05
C CYS A 155 4.93 -10.98 -36.11
N SER A 156 5.05 -9.76 -35.60
CA SER A 156 6.03 -9.44 -34.57
C SER A 156 5.38 -9.61 -33.17
N VAL A 157 5.74 -10.67 -32.45
CA VAL A 157 5.16 -10.94 -31.14
C VAL A 157 5.98 -10.27 -30.03
N VAL A 158 5.29 -9.58 -29.14
CA VAL A 158 5.85 -8.92 -27.96
C VAL A 158 5.11 -9.40 -26.71
N LYS A 159 5.82 -9.90 -25.72
CA LYS A 159 5.26 -10.17 -24.39
C LYS A 159 5.31 -8.91 -23.55
N ALA A 160 4.17 -8.45 -23.02
CA ALA A 160 4.11 -7.29 -22.12
C ALA A 160 2.85 -7.32 -21.25
N PHE A 161 2.82 -6.51 -20.16
CA PHE A 161 1.67 -6.27 -19.27
C PHE A 161 1.12 -7.47 -18.49
N ASN A 162 1.62 -8.67 -18.66
CA ASN A 162 1.13 -9.87 -17.96
C ASN A 162 1.25 -9.78 -16.43
N VAL A 163 2.20 -8.99 -15.91
CA VAL A 163 2.43 -8.76 -14.47
C VAL A 163 1.63 -7.58 -13.90
N ILE A 164 0.95 -6.83 -14.77
CA ILE A 164 0.16 -5.66 -14.37
C ILE A 164 -1.29 -6.09 -14.11
N SER A 165 -1.82 -5.74 -12.94
CA SER A 165 -3.23 -6.05 -12.64
C SER A 165 -4.20 -5.13 -13.41
N ALA A 166 -5.40 -5.64 -13.70
CA ALA A 166 -6.49 -4.84 -14.28
C ALA A 166 -6.79 -3.57 -13.45
N TRP A 167 -6.67 -3.67 -12.13
CA TRP A 167 -6.81 -2.52 -11.23
C TRP A 167 -5.73 -1.47 -11.45
N THR A 168 -4.46 -1.87 -11.59
CA THR A 168 -3.33 -0.95 -11.84
C THR A 168 -3.48 -0.23 -13.18
N LEU A 169 -4.02 -0.90 -14.20
CA LEU A 169 -4.33 -0.26 -15.48
C LEU A 169 -5.39 0.83 -15.33
N GLN A 170 -6.45 0.62 -14.55
CA GLN A 170 -7.50 1.62 -14.33
C GLN A 170 -7.04 2.79 -13.46
N SER A 171 -6.41 2.49 -12.33
CA SER A 171 -6.03 3.50 -11.34
C SER A 171 -4.74 4.25 -11.67
N GLY A 172 -3.98 3.76 -12.63
CA GLY A 172 -2.63 4.23 -12.95
C GLY A 172 -1.54 3.58 -12.09
N PRO A 173 -0.28 3.64 -12.55
CA PRO A 173 0.84 3.06 -11.84
C PRO A 173 1.10 3.81 -10.53
N ARG A 174 1.07 3.09 -9.42
CA ARG A 174 1.34 3.58 -8.08
C ARG A 174 2.23 2.60 -7.33
N ASP A 175 3.11 3.11 -6.50
CA ASP A 175 3.85 2.36 -5.47
C ASP A 175 4.40 0.99 -5.93
N GLY A 176 5.46 1.00 -6.71
CA GLY A 176 6.26 -0.19 -7.01
C GLY A 176 5.82 -1.05 -8.20
N ASN A 177 4.58 -0.93 -8.69
CA ASN A 177 4.08 -1.69 -9.85
C ASN A 177 4.13 -0.89 -11.16
N ARG A 178 5.19 -0.11 -11.36
CA ARG A 178 5.36 0.70 -12.58
C ARG A 178 6.09 -0.04 -13.69
N GLN A 179 6.80 -1.11 -13.36
CA GLN A 179 7.66 -1.82 -14.30
C GLN A 179 6.86 -2.81 -15.12
N VAL A 180 6.98 -2.70 -16.44
CA VAL A 180 6.40 -3.64 -17.42
C VAL A 180 7.55 -4.37 -18.09
N PRO A 181 7.76 -5.66 -17.77
CA PRO A 181 8.71 -6.48 -18.50
C PRO A 181 8.28 -6.63 -19.97
N ILE A 182 9.22 -6.47 -20.89
CA ILE A 182 8.97 -6.57 -22.33
C ILE A 182 9.97 -7.54 -22.92
N CYS A 183 9.47 -8.57 -23.66
CA CYS A 183 10.26 -9.55 -24.38
C CYS A 183 9.83 -9.59 -25.84
N SER A 184 10.78 -9.58 -26.77
CA SER A 184 10.52 -9.78 -28.19
C SER A 184 11.83 -10.05 -28.94
N ASP A 185 11.76 -10.78 -30.04
CA ASP A 185 12.89 -10.99 -30.92
C ASP A 185 13.07 -9.84 -31.93
N GLN A 186 12.01 -9.03 -32.17
CA GLN A 186 12.05 -7.90 -33.08
C GLN A 186 12.29 -6.57 -32.31
N PRO A 187 13.44 -5.92 -32.55
CA PRO A 187 13.80 -4.68 -31.83
C PRO A 187 12.83 -3.53 -32.09
N GLU A 188 12.32 -3.39 -33.32
CA GLU A 188 11.38 -2.32 -33.70
C GLU A 188 10.03 -2.47 -32.97
N ALA A 189 9.47 -3.68 -32.96
CA ALA A 189 8.24 -3.98 -32.24
C ALA A 189 8.40 -3.74 -30.73
N LYS A 190 9.56 -4.13 -30.16
CA LYS A 190 9.89 -3.87 -28.76
C LYS A 190 9.94 -2.39 -28.46
N ARG A 191 10.56 -1.58 -29.35
CA ARG A 191 10.62 -0.11 -29.19
C ARG A 191 9.24 0.51 -29.22
N THR A 192 8.40 0.16 -30.21
CA THR A 192 7.03 0.67 -30.34
C THR A 192 6.20 0.39 -29.07
N VAL A 193 6.24 -0.85 -28.57
CA VAL A 193 5.53 -1.23 -27.34
C VAL A 193 6.12 -0.50 -26.12
N SER A 194 7.44 -0.29 -26.05
CA SER A 194 8.07 0.46 -24.96
C SER A 194 7.61 1.92 -24.91
N GLU A 195 7.50 2.57 -26.06
CA GLU A 195 6.97 3.94 -26.18
C GLU A 195 5.50 4.00 -25.72
N MET A 196 4.69 3.01 -26.08
CA MET A 196 3.29 2.91 -25.60
C MET A 196 3.23 2.72 -24.08
N VAL A 197 4.09 1.87 -23.51
CA VAL A 197 4.21 1.66 -22.07
C VAL A 197 4.53 2.98 -21.36
N HIS A 198 5.47 3.77 -21.90
CA HIS A 198 5.81 5.11 -21.37
C HIS A 198 4.62 6.07 -21.48
N ALA A 199 3.93 6.12 -22.62
CA ALA A 199 2.75 6.96 -22.81
C ALA A 199 1.64 6.63 -21.81
N MET A 200 1.49 5.37 -21.42
CA MET A 200 0.56 4.92 -20.40
C MET A 200 1.04 5.20 -18.95
N GLY A 201 2.23 5.79 -18.76
CA GLY A 201 2.79 6.16 -17.46
C GLY A 201 3.52 5.04 -16.74
N PHE A 202 3.79 3.91 -17.41
CA PHE A 202 4.59 2.81 -16.88
C PHE A 202 6.07 2.94 -17.31
N THR A 203 6.92 2.11 -16.69
CA THR A 203 8.35 2.04 -17.01
C THR A 203 8.63 0.70 -17.70
N PRO A 204 8.98 0.67 -18.99
CA PRO A 204 9.33 -0.56 -19.67
C PRO A 204 10.67 -1.09 -19.16
N VAL A 205 10.78 -2.40 -19.01
CA VAL A 205 12.00 -3.12 -18.65
C VAL A 205 12.27 -4.14 -19.74
N ASP A 206 13.35 -3.95 -20.49
CA ASP A 206 13.75 -4.90 -21.53
C ASP A 206 14.28 -6.19 -20.87
N MET A 207 13.61 -7.31 -21.15
CA MET A 207 13.98 -8.64 -20.67
C MET A 207 14.67 -9.48 -21.75
N GLY A 208 14.97 -8.90 -22.91
CA GLY A 208 15.66 -9.54 -23.99
C GLY A 208 14.74 -10.20 -25.04
N SER A 209 15.08 -11.42 -25.47
CA SER A 209 14.36 -12.16 -26.52
C SER A 209 13.02 -12.70 -26.05
N LEU A 210 12.22 -13.23 -26.99
CA LEU A 210 10.90 -13.81 -26.67
C LEU A 210 11.02 -15.06 -25.79
N VAL A 211 12.14 -15.76 -25.79
CA VAL A 211 12.41 -16.91 -24.89
C VAL A 211 12.34 -16.48 -23.41
N SER A 212 12.74 -15.24 -23.07
CA SER A 212 12.63 -14.71 -21.71
C SER A 212 11.18 -14.56 -21.24
N ALA A 213 10.20 -14.65 -22.14
CA ALA A 213 8.78 -14.65 -21.76
C ALA A 213 8.45 -15.81 -20.81
N ARG A 214 9.16 -16.94 -20.86
CA ARG A 214 9.02 -18.06 -19.92
C ARG A 214 9.29 -17.61 -18.47
N GLU A 215 10.36 -16.86 -18.26
CA GLU A 215 10.70 -16.32 -16.93
C GLU A 215 9.68 -15.30 -16.46
N VAL A 216 9.21 -14.44 -17.38
CA VAL A 216 8.22 -13.40 -17.08
C VAL A 216 6.86 -14.01 -16.76
N GLU A 217 6.45 -15.07 -17.44
CA GLU A 217 5.22 -15.81 -17.15
C GLU A 217 5.33 -16.66 -15.89
N ALA A 218 6.52 -17.17 -15.57
CA ALA A 218 6.79 -17.92 -14.34
C ALA A 218 6.96 -17.01 -13.11
N MET A 219 6.99 -15.68 -13.28
CA MET A 219 7.07 -14.76 -12.15
C MET A 219 5.90 -15.00 -11.20
N PRO A 220 6.16 -15.33 -9.92
CA PRO A 220 5.09 -15.63 -8.98
C PRO A 220 4.19 -14.40 -8.84
N LEU A 221 2.89 -14.61 -8.98
CA LEU A 221 1.86 -13.62 -8.65
C LEU A 221 2.08 -13.21 -7.20
N ARG A 222 2.69 -12.07 -6.96
CA ARG A 222 2.83 -11.51 -5.63
C ARG A 222 1.47 -10.94 -5.22
N LEU A 223 0.65 -11.77 -4.61
CA LEU A 223 -0.70 -11.41 -4.15
C LEU A 223 -0.70 -10.14 -3.28
N LEU A 224 0.36 -9.88 -2.55
CA LEU A 224 0.49 -8.70 -1.69
C LEU A 224 1.96 -8.23 -1.70
N PRO A 225 2.42 -7.51 -2.74
CA PRO A 225 3.79 -7.01 -2.79
C PRO A 225 4.06 -6.11 -1.58
N GLY A 226 5.19 -6.35 -0.90
CA GLY A 226 5.59 -5.58 0.29
C GLY A 226 4.92 -5.96 1.60
N TRP A 227 4.07 -6.99 1.67
CA TRP A 227 3.41 -7.41 2.91
C TRP A 227 4.19 -8.48 3.69
N LYS A 228 5.14 -9.18 3.07
CA LYS A 228 5.88 -10.27 3.70
C LYS A 228 6.55 -9.86 5.02
N VAL A 229 7.31 -8.77 5.00
CA VAL A 229 8.02 -8.29 6.20
C VAL A 229 7.05 -7.77 7.27
N PRO A 230 6.07 -6.88 6.96
CA PRO A 230 5.06 -6.45 7.94
C PRO A 230 4.26 -7.61 8.53
N ALA A 231 3.86 -8.60 7.73
CA ALA A 231 3.12 -9.76 8.22
C ALA A 231 3.97 -10.64 9.15
N LEU A 232 5.23 -10.91 8.80
CA LEU A 232 6.14 -11.66 9.67
C LEU A 232 6.42 -10.93 10.98
N LEU A 233 6.59 -9.60 10.94
CA LEU A 233 6.74 -8.77 12.13
C LEU A 233 5.51 -8.88 13.03
N THR A 234 4.31 -8.76 12.46
CA THR A 234 3.05 -8.86 13.19
C THR A 234 2.88 -10.25 13.81
N LEU A 235 3.17 -11.31 13.05
CA LEU A 235 3.12 -12.68 13.55
C LEU A 235 4.12 -12.90 14.70
N GLY A 236 5.34 -12.41 14.56
CA GLY A 236 6.36 -12.48 15.61
C GLY A 236 5.91 -11.79 16.90
N LEU A 237 5.33 -10.59 16.80
CA LEU A 237 4.77 -9.88 17.94
C LEU A 237 3.56 -10.60 18.54
N LEU A 238 2.68 -11.19 17.73
CA LEU A 238 1.55 -11.99 18.21
C LEU A 238 2.04 -13.22 19.01
N VAL A 239 2.99 -13.96 18.47
CA VAL A 239 3.58 -15.12 19.16
C VAL A 239 4.25 -14.70 20.47
N PHE A 240 5.04 -13.63 20.43
CA PHE A 240 5.73 -13.11 21.63
C PHE A 240 4.76 -12.72 22.74
N PHE A 241 3.78 -11.83 22.45
CA PHE A 241 2.84 -11.38 23.47
C PHE A 241 1.87 -12.47 23.91
N TYR A 242 1.49 -13.38 23.00
CA TYR A 242 0.64 -14.53 23.35
C TYR A 242 1.37 -15.48 24.30
N ALA A 243 2.61 -15.85 23.99
CA ALA A 243 3.43 -16.69 24.85
C ALA A 243 3.69 -16.04 26.21
N TYR A 244 3.99 -14.73 26.22
CA TYR A 244 4.18 -13.97 27.45
C TYR A 244 2.92 -13.99 28.34
N ASN A 245 1.76 -13.67 27.77
CA ASN A 245 0.47 -13.70 28.48
C ASN A 245 0.10 -15.12 28.93
N PHE A 246 0.37 -16.14 28.10
CA PHE A 246 0.15 -17.54 28.46
C PHE A 246 0.99 -17.94 29.69
N VAL A 247 2.28 -17.68 29.68
CA VAL A 247 3.16 -18.01 30.81
C VAL A 247 2.72 -17.29 32.07
N ARG A 248 2.44 -15.99 31.97
CA ARG A 248 2.13 -15.13 33.09
C ARG A 248 0.74 -15.38 33.70
N ASP A 249 -0.29 -15.51 32.86
CA ASP A 249 -1.70 -15.47 33.31
C ASP A 249 -2.34 -16.86 33.39
N VAL A 250 -1.75 -17.89 32.76
CA VAL A 250 -2.28 -19.26 32.71
C VAL A 250 -1.33 -20.25 33.36
N LEU A 251 -0.09 -20.35 32.84
CA LEU A 251 0.85 -21.37 33.26
C LEU A 251 1.35 -21.14 34.71
N HIS A 252 1.76 -19.93 35.06
CA HIS A 252 2.24 -19.60 36.38
C HIS A 252 1.19 -19.84 37.49
N PRO A 253 -0.08 -19.38 37.36
CA PRO A 253 -1.10 -19.70 38.35
C PRO A 253 -1.43 -21.19 38.45
N TYR A 254 -1.28 -21.94 37.36
CA TYR A 254 -1.44 -23.38 37.37
C TYR A 254 -0.35 -24.09 38.18
N LEU A 255 0.92 -23.74 37.95
CA LEU A 255 2.06 -24.37 38.62
C LEU A 255 2.20 -23.97 40.11
N GLN A 256 1.95 -22.70 40.43
CA GLN A 256 2.18 -22.18 41.77
C GLN A 256 0.94 -22.22 42.69
N GLU A 257 -0.24 -22.01 42.11
CA GLU A 257 -1.49 -21.86 42.88
C GLU A 257 -2.45 -23.05 42.64
N GLY A 258 -2.11 -24.03 41.78
CA GLY A 258 -3.00 -25.12 41.38
C GLY A 258 -4.27 -24.67 40.65
N LYS A 259 -4.34 -23.41 40.21
CA LYS A 259 -5.55 -22.85 39.61
C LYS A 259 -5.61 -23.11 38.12
N ASN A 260 -6.54 -23.93 37.66
CA ASN A 260 -6.80 -24.20 36.25
C ASN A 260 -7.44 -22.97 35.58
N LYS A 261 -6.68 -22.29 34.68
CA LYS A 261 -7.12 -21.14 33.90
C LYS A 261 -7.03 -21.36 32.37
N PHE A 262 -6.83 -22.62 31.92
CA PHE A 262 -6.67 -22.94 30.49
C PHE A 262 -7.89 -22.54 29.63
N TYR A 263 -9.07 -22.48 30.22
CA TYR A 263 -10.29 -22.00 29.54
C TYR A 263 -10.20 -20.54 29.06
N LYS A 264 -9.23 -19.76 29.55
CA LYS A 264 -9.00 -18.36 29.11
C LYS A 264 -8.25 -18.22 27.79
N LEU A 265 -7.61 -19.28 27.31
CA LEU A 265 -6.75 -19.27 26.13
C LEU A 265 -7.43 -18.71 24.87
N PRO A 266 -8.62 -19.23 24.45
CA PRO A 266 -9.16 -18.88 23.13
C PRO A 266 -9.71 -17.46 23.04
N VAL A 267 -10.10 -16.83 24.13
CA VAL A 267 -10.72 -15.49 24.08
C VAL A 267 -9.97 -14.47 24.94
N SER A 268 -9.79 -14.73 26.24
CA SER A 268 -9.19 -13.74 27.14
C SER A 268 -7.73 -13.43 26.83
N VAL A 269 -6.91 -14.47 26.60
CA VAL A 269 -5.48 -14.31 26.28
C VAL A 269 -5.32 -13.66 24.91
N VAL A 270 -6.12 -14.03 23.92
CA VAL A 270 -6.13 -13.39 22.59
C VAL A 270 -6.51 -11.92 22.73
N ASN A 271 -7.59 -11.62 23.48
CA ASN A 271 -8.07 -10.25 23.66
C ASN A 271 -7.06 -9.36 24.41
N THR A 272 -6.21 -9.92 25.25
CA THR A 272 -5.12 -9.18 25.91
C THR A 272 -3.91 -9.01 24.99
N THR A 273 -3.68 -9.95 24.09
CA THR A 273 -2.54 -9.94 23.16
C THR A 273 -2.74 -8.94 22.02
N LEU A 274 -3.93 -8.90 21.41
CA LEU A 274 -4.23 -8.07 20.24
C LEU A 274 -3.94 -6.57 20.44
N PRO A 275 -4.38 -5.92 21.55
CA PRO A 275 -4.09 -4.50 21.76
C PRO A 275 -2.60 -4.23 21.97
N CYS A 276 -1.86 -5.16 22.59
CA CYS A 276 -0.42 -5.05 22.76
C CYS A 276 0.29 -5.00 21.39
N VAL A 277 -0.08 -5.90 20.49
CA VAL A 277 0.46 -5.95 19.13
C VAL A 277 0.06 -4.70 18.34
N ALA A 278 -1.23 -4.32 18.38
CA ALA A 278 -1.74 -3.15 17.68
C ALA A 278 -0.99 -1.87 18.09
N TYR A 279 -0.79 -1.68 19.37
CA TYR A 279 -0.16 -0.50 19.93
C TYR A 279 1.35 -0.42 19.65
N VAL A 280 2.06 -1.55 19.73
CA VAL A 280 3.47 -1.62 19.33
C VAL A 280 3.62 -1.37 17.84
N LEU A 281 2.80 -2.00 16.98
CA LEU A 281 2.82 -1.77 15.54
C LEU A 281 2.56 -0.30 15.19
N LEU A 282 1.57 0.34 15.84
CA LEU A 282 1.29 1.77 15.65
C LEU A 282 2.52 2.62 15.96
N SER A 283 3.23 2.30 17.03
CA SER A 283 4.46 2.99 17.40
C SER A 283 5.58 2.80 16.38
N LEU A 284 5.70 1.58 15.83
CA LEU A 284 6.66 1.26 14.79
C LEU A 284 6.37 1.95 13.45
N VAL A 285 5.15 2.44 13.20
CA VAL A 285 4.84 3.31 12.05
C VAL A 285 5.53 4.68 12.18
N TYR A 286 5.61 5.23 13.39
CA TYR A 286 6.15 6.58 13.63
C TYR A 286 7.64 6.59 13.98
N LEU A 287 8.16 5.51 14.53
CA LEU A 287 9.56 5.38 14.94
C LEU A 287 10.56 5.67 13.80
N PRO A 288 10.41 5.14 12.57
CA PRO A 288 11.36 5.41 11.50
C PRO A 288 11.38 6.88 11.09
N GLY A 289 10.27 7.61 11.21
CA GLY A 289 10.22 9.06 11.00
C GLY A 289 11.02 9.84 12.06
N VAL A 290 11.00 9.38 13.31
CA VAL A 290 11.83 9.91 14.40
C VAL A 290 13.31 9.65 14.13
N LEU A 291 13.67 8.43 13.75
CA LEU A 291 15.04 8.05 13.41
C LEU A 291 15.58 8.83 12.19
N ALA A 292 14.75 9.01 11.17
CA ALA A 292 15.11 9.82 10.00
C ALA A 292 15.38 11.29 10.38
N ALA A 293 14.53 11.88 11.21
CA ALA A 293 14.73 13.25 11.70
C ALA A 293 16.00 13.38 12.56
N ALA A 294 16.27 12.41 13.43
CA ALA A 294 17.51 12.38 14.24
C ALA A 294 18.76 12.26 13.35
N LEU A 295 18.72 11.41 12.31
CA LEU A 295 19.81 11.29 11.34
C LEU A 295 20.02 12.57 10.53
N GLN A 296 18.94 13.25 10.11
CA GLN A 296 19.03 14.54 9.42
C GLN A 296 19.67 15.61 10.32
N LEU A 297 19.29 15.68 11.59
CA LEU A 297 19.89 16.60 12.56
C LEU A 297 21.37 16.32 12.80
N ARG A 298 21.74 15.03 12.91
CA ARG A 298 23.15 14.63 13.10
C ARG A 298 24.01 14.93 11.88
N ARG A 299 23.50 14.65 10.68
CA ARG A 299 24.21 14.82 9.41
C ARG A 299 24.23 16.27 8.94
N GLY A 300 23.25 17.09 9.34
CA GLY A 300 23.10 18.49 8.91
C GLY A 300 22.69 18.69 7.45
N THR A 301 22.30 17.63 6.74
CA THR A 301 21.90 17.67 5.33
C THR A 301 20.69 16.76 5.07
N LYS A 302 19.84 17.14 4.09
CA LYS A 302 18.74 16.30 3.60
C LYS A 302 19.14 15.43 2.39
N TYR A 303 20.25 15.73 1.73
CA TYR A 303 20.61 15.10 0.45
C TYR A 303 21.33 13.75 0.60
N ARG A 304 21.82 13.43 1.78
CA ARG A 304 22.46 12.14 2.03
C ARG A 304 21.41 11.04 2.19
N ARG A 305 21.46 10.02 1.34
CA ARG A 305 20.56 8.85 1.37
C ARG A 305 20.53 8.20 2.76
N PHE A 306 19.34 7.79 3.19
CA PHE A 306 19.18 7.01 4.42
C PHE A 306 19.83 5.62 4.29
N PRO A 307 20.19 4.98 5.40
CA PRO A 307 20.59 3.56 5.38
C PRO A 307 19.44 2.71 4.80
N ASP A 308 19.81 1.67 4.03
CA ASP A 308 18.81 0.86 3.30
C ASP A 308 17.75 0.24 4.22
N TRP A 309 18.12 -0.20 5.43
CA TRP A 309 17.17 -0.72 6.40
C TRP A 309 16.12 0.30 6.85
N LEU A 310 16.51 1.59 7.00
CA LEU A 310 15.59 2.66 7.39
C LEU A 310 14.69 3.04 6.22
N ASP A 311 15.23 3.08 5.02
CA ASP A 311 14.47 3.37 3.79
C ASP A 311 13.42 2.29 3.55
N HIS A 312 13.78 1.03 3.64
CA HIS A 312 12.84 -0.09 3.59
C HIS A 312 11.75 0.00 4.66
N TRP A 313 12.11 0.38 5.90
CA TRP A 313 11.12 0.54 6.97
C TRP A 313 10.14 1.69 6.67
N LEU A 314 10.66 2.83 6.19
CA LEU A 314 9.82 3.97 5.78
C LEU A 314 8.81 3.61 4.67
N GLN A 315 9.19 2.74 3.74
CA GLN A 315 8.32 2.25 2.67
C GLN A 315 7.19 1.33 3.17
N HIS A 316 7.42 0.56 4.23
CA HIS A 316 6.45 -0.40 4.77
C HIS A 316 5.50 0.17 5.83
N ARG A 317 5.58 1.46 6.15
CA ARG A 317 4.74 2.09 7.20
C ARG A 317 3.24 1.93 6.98
N LYS A 318 2.77 1.99 5.73
CA LYS A 318 1.36 1.80 5.37
C LYS A 318 0.86 0.41 5.77
N GLN A 319 1.59 -0.63 5.40
CA GLN A 319 1.23 -2.01 5.68
C GLN A 319 1.24 -2.29 7.20
N ILE A 320 2.26 -1.79 7.91
CA ILE A 320 2.35 -1.91 9.38
C ILE A 320 1.16 -1.20 10.04
N GLY A 321 0.77 -0.01 9.56
CA GLY A 321 -0.37 0.74 10.09
C GLY A 321 -1.71 0.03 9.86
N LEU A 322 -1.91 -0.57 8.69
CA LEU A 322 -3.11 -1.36 8.40
C LEU A 322 -3.21 -2.62 9.25
N LEU A 323 -2.09 -3.30 9.51
CA LEU A 323 -2.06 -4.45 10.43
C LEU A 323 -2.31 -4.02 11.88
N SER A 324 -1.80 -2.86 12.30
CA SER A 324 -2.12 -2.28 13.60
C SER A 324 -3.63 -2.04 13.75
N PHE A 325 -4.25 -1.40 12.75
CA PHE A 325 -5.70 -1.19 12.74
C PHE A 325 -6.48 -2.51 12.77
N PHE A 326 -6.07 -3.49 11.99
CA PHE A 326 -6.72 -4.81 11.98
C PHE A 326 -6.68 -5.48 13.35
N CYS A 327 -5.53 -5.48 14.04
CA CYS A 327 -5.41 -6.01 15.39
C CYS A 327 -6.26 -5.22 16.40
N ALA A 328 -6.34 -3.89 16.27
CA ALA A 328 -7.17 -3.05 17.13
C ALA A 328 -8.68 -3.31 16.92
N ALA A 329 -9.11 -3.49 15.67
CA ALA A 329 -10.50 -3.83 15.34
C ALA A 329 -10.88 -5.21 15.87
N LEU A 330 -10.01 -6.21 15.74
CA LEU A 330 -10.22 -7.52 16.33
C LEU A 330 -10.29 -7.45 17.86
N HIS A 331 -9.42 -6.64 18.52
CA HIS A 331 -9.51 -6.42 19.96
C HIS A 331 -10.87 -5.86 20.36
N ALA A 332 -11.41 -4.88 19.63
CA ALA A 332 -12.72 -4.33 19.90
C ALA A 332 -13.81 -5.39 19.79
N LEU A 333 -13.79 -6.22 18.71
CA LEU A 333 -14.73 -7.31 18.51
C LEU A 333 -14.67 -8.34 19.66
N TYR A 334 -13.47 -8.77 20.05
CA TYR A 334 -13.28 -9.68 21.18
C TYR A 334 -13.77 -9.07 22.50
N SER A 335 -13.57 -7.77 22.70
CA SER A 335 -14.04 -7.05 23.89
C SER A 335 -15.56 -7.01 23.96
N PHE A 336 -16.27 -6.84 22.84
CA PHE A 336 -17.73 -6.97 22.77
C PHE A 336 -18.22 -8.40 23.07
N CYS A 337 -17.48 -9.42 22.67
CA CYS A 337 -17.84 -10.81 22.93
C CYS A 337 -17.63 -11.25 24.38
N LEU A 338 -16.73 -10.61 25.13
CA LEU A 338 -16.41 -10.98 26.51
C LEU A 338 -17.63 -10.99 27.47
N PRO A 339 -18.49 -9.93 27.50
CA PRO A 339 -19.66 -9.90 28.37
C PRO A 339 -20.72 -10.95 28.02
N LEU A 340 -20.72 -11.43 26.77
CA LEU A 340 -21.66 -12.46 26.30
C LEU A 340 -21.27 -13.86 26.74
N ARG A 341 -20.04 -14.07 27.24
CA ARG A 341 -19.57 -15.38 27.69
C ARG A 341 -20.29 -15.82 28.96
N ARG A 342 -20.70 -17.06 28.96
CA ARG A 342 -21.39 -17.68 30.10
C ARG A 342 -20.57 -17.61 31.40
N SER A 343 -19.24 -17.84 31.30
CA SER A 343 -18.32 -17.77 32.43
C SER A 343 -18.20 -16.36 33.01
N HIS A 344 -18.24 -15.31 32.17
CA HIS A 344 -18.15 -13.94 32.63
C HIS A 344 -19.43 -13.48 33.33
N ARG A 345 -20.61 -13.90 32.82
CA ARG A 345 -21.88 -13.70 33.54
C ARG A 345 -21.88 -14.36 34.91
N TYR A 346 -21.35 -15.59 34.96
CA TYR A 346 -21.25 -16.32 36.21
C TYR A 346 -20.36 -15.62 37.24
N ASP A 347 -19.20 -15.06 36.80
CA ASP A 347 -18.32 -14.32 37.69
C ASP A 347 -18.96 -13.03 38.21
N LEU A 348 -19.71 -12.31 37.39
CA LEU A 348 -20.44 -11.10 37.81
C LEU A 348 -21.55 -11.41 38.80
N VAL A 349 -22.33 -12.45 38.54
CA VAL A 349 -23.40 -12.93 39.46
C VAL A 349 -22.82 -13.38 40.80
N ASN A 350 -21.73 -14.17 40.76
CA ASN A 350 -21.06 -14.62 41.97
C ASN A 350 -20.44 -13.48 42.78
N LEU A 351 -19.92 -12.42 42.12
CA LEU A 351 -19.42 -11.26 42.78
C LEU A 351 -20.54 -10.51 43.52
N ALA A 352 -21.68 -10.32 42.86
CA ALA A 352 -22.86 -9.70 43.47
C ALA A 352 -23.41 -10.54 44.65
N VAL A 353 -23.51 -11.87 44.49
CA VAL A 353 -23.93 -12.77 45.56
C VAL A 353 -22.97 -12.70 46.77
N LYS A 354 -21.66 -12.70 46.54
CA LYS A 354 -20.67 -12.58 47.62
C LYS A 354 -20.75 -11.22 48.35
N GLN A 355 -21.05 -10.15 47.64
CA GLN A 355 -21.24 -8.82 48.23
C GLN A 355 -22.51 -8.81 49.13
N VAL A 356 -23.60 -9.37 48.67
CA VAL A 356 -24.84 -9.49 49.43
C VAL A 356 -24.64 -10.36 50.67
N LEU A 357 -23.98 -11.53 50.53
CA LEU A 357 -23.70 -12.46 51.64
C LEU A 357 -22.72 -11.81 52.67
N ALA A 358 -21.86 -10.92 52.25
CA ALA A 358 -20.96 -10.19 53.16
C ALA A 358 -21.56 -8.97 53.83
N ASN A 359 -22.90 -8.75 53.68
CA ASN A 359 -23.62 -7.58 54.18
C ASN A 359 -22.93 -6.25 53.85
N LYS A 360 -22.13 -6.22 52.77
CA LYS A 360 -21.54 -5.01 52.27
C LYS A 360 -22.60 -4.27 51.49
N SER A 361 -22.95 -3.07 51.97
CA SER A 361 -23.78 -2.16 51.19
C SER A 361 -23.15 -2.01 49.80
N HIS A 362 -23.99 -2.00 48.79
CA HIS A 362 -23.59 -1.84 47.42
C HIS A 362 -22.87 -0.51 47.25
N LEU A 363 -21.54 -0.52 47.30
CA LEU A 363 -20.73 0.65 47.20
C LEU A 363 -20.54 0.99 45.71
N TRP A 364 -21.31 1.95 45.26
CA TRP A 364 -21.04 2.68 44.05
C TRP A 364 -19.77 3.50 44.30
N VAL A 365 -18.65 3.07 43.71
CA VAL A 365 -17.38 3.80 43.76
C VAL A 365 -17.33 4.66 42.51
N GLU A 366 -17.70 5.93 42.67
CA GLU A 366 -17.81 6.89 41.57
C GLU A 366 -16.50 7.01 40.76
N GLU A 367 -15.37 7.03 41.45
CA GLU A 367 -14.04 7.10 40.84
C GLU A 367 -13.76 5.92 39.89
N GLU A 368 -14.15 4.71 40.27
CA GLU A 368 -13.97 3.54 39.39
C GLU A 368 -14.87 3.59 38.16
N VAL A 369 -16.08 4.07 38.29
CA VAL A 369 -17.03 4.26 37.20
C VAL A 369 -16.49 5.30 36.22
N TRP A 370 -16.10 6.49 36.74
CA TRP A 370 -15.48 7.52 35.90
C TRP A 370 -14.26 7.02 35.15
N ARG A 371 -13.38 6.28 35.78
CA ARG A 371 -12.21 5.68 35.15
C ARG A 371 -12.60 4.74 34.02
N MET A 372 -13.62 3.92 34.20
CA MET A 372 -14.10 2.99 33.18
C MET A 372 -14.71 3.73 31.99
N GLU A 373 -15.51 4.78 32.23
CA GLU A 373 -16.10 5.59 31.18
C GLU A 373 -15.02 6.32 30.35
N ILE A 374 -14.06 6.96 31.01
CA ILE A 374 -12.92 7.61 30.34
C ILE A 374 -12.09 6.59 29.54
N TYR A 375 -11.80 5.45 30.14
CA TYR A 375 -11.05 4.39 29.49
C TYR A 375 -11.73 3.92 28.20
N VAL A 376 -13.02 3.60 28.25
CA VAL A 376 -13.79 3.14 27.09
C VAL A 376 -13.86 4.25 26.04
N SER A 377 -14.16 5.48 26.45
CA SER A 377 -14.25 6.64 25.53
C SER A 377 -12.94 6.89 24.77
N LEU A 378 -11.80 6.83 25.46
CA LEU A 378 -10.49 6.95 24.82
C LEU A 378 -10.23 5.81 23.81
N GLY A 379 -10.65 4.58 24.12
CA GLY A 379 -10.56 3.45 23.22
C GLY A 379 -11.40 3.62 21.95
N VAL A 380 -12.62 4.11 22.09
CA VAL A 380 -13.52 4.40 20.96
C VAL A 380 -12.94 5.50 20.06
N LEU A 381 -12.45 6.58 20.65
CA LEU A 381 -11.82 7.69 19.91
C LEU A 381 -10.54 7.23 19.18
N ALA A 382 -9.70 6.42 19.85
CA ALA A 382 -8.50 5.85 19.25
C ALA A 382 -8.86 4.97 18.05
N LEU A 383 -9.82 4.05 18.20
CA LEU A 383 -10.27 3.16 17.12
C LEU A 383 -10.90 3.95 15.96
N GLY A 384 -11.73 4.95 16.25
CA GLY A 384 -12.33 5.84 15.24
C GLY A 384 -11.26 6.60 14.43
N THR A 385 -10.23 7.11 15.11
CA THR A 385 -9.11 7.78 14.43
C THR A 385 -8.29 6.81 13.60
N LEU A 386 -8.03 5.59 14.09
CA LEU A 386 -7.35 4.52 13.32
C LEU A 386 -8.19 4.08 12.11
N SER A 387 -9.51 4.02 12.23
CA SER A 387 -10.42 3.72 11.12
C SER A 387 -10.32 4.77 10.02
N LEU A 388 -10.29 6.05 10.39
CA LEU A 388 -10.09 7.15 9.44
C LEU A 388 -8.74 7.05 8.73
N LEU A 389 -7.67 6.71 9.44
CA LEU A 389 -6.34 6.49 8.86
C LEU A 389 -6.33 5.29 7.89
N ALA A 390 -7.02 4.20 8.23
CA ALA A 390 -7.13 3.03 7.39
C ALA A 390 -7.91 3.33 6.10
N VAL A 391 -9.05 4.01 6.20
CA VAL A 391 -9.89 4.42 5.07
C VAL A 391 -9.12 5.35 4.13
N THR A 392 -8.44 6.36 4.67
CA THR A 392 -7.62 7.29 3.85
C THR A 392 -6.36 6.65 3.27
N SER A 393 -5.99 5.45 3.72
CA SER A 393 -4.92 4.65 3.12
C SER A 393 -5.36 3.84 1.90
N LEU A 394 -6.69 3.74 1.64
CA LEU A 394 -7.20 3.08 0.43
C LEU A 394 -6.82 3.89 -0.81
N PRO A 395 -6.34 3.23 -1.89
CA PRO A 395 -5.86 3.94 -3.08
C PRO A 395 -6.87 4.90 -3.69
N SER A 396 -8.15 4.53 -3.73
CA SER A 396 -9.23 5.37 -4.27
C SER A 396 -9.40 6.67 -3.48
N ILE A 397 -9.35 6.60 -2.15
CA ILE A 397 -9.53 7.77 -1.27
C ILE A 397 -8.24 8.59 -1.17
N ALA A 398 -7.09 7.92 -1.03
CA ALA A 398 -5.79 8.59 -1.01
C ALA A 398 -5.56 9.47 -2.23
N ASN A 399 -6.17 9.12 -3.38
CA ASN A 399 -6.04 9.85 -4.64
C ASN A 399 -6.98 11.03 -4.78
N SER A 400 -8.12 11.01 -4.09
CA SER A 400 -9.04 12.14 -4.07
C SER A 400 -8.56 13.26 -3.12
N LEU A 401 -7.63 12.95 -2.21
CA LEU A 401 -7.05 13.92 -1.29
C LEU A 401 -5.85 14.63 -1.91
N ASN A 402 -5.74 15.95 -1.71
CA ASN A 402 -4.53 16.65 -2.05
C ASN A 402 -3.39 16.28 -1.05
N TRP A 403 -2.13 16.56 -1.43
CA TRP A 403 -0.97 16.21 -0.61
C TRP A 403 -1.01 16.79 0.81
N ARG A 404 -1.56 17.99 1.00
CA ARG A 404 -1.65 18.63 2.31
C ARG A 404 -2.67 17.95 3.20
N GLU A 405 -3.82 17.59 2.66
CA GLU A 405 -4.88 16.86 3.36
C GLU A 405 -4.41 15.47 3.74
N PHE A 406 -3.84 14.73 2.79
CA PHE A 406 -3.28 13.41 3.04
C PHE A 406 -2.19 13.45 4.12
N SER A 407 -1.26 14.40 4.03
CA SER A 407 -0.18 14.54 5.01
C SER A 407 -0.69 14.94 6.39
N PHE A 408 -1.71 15.80 6.48
CA PHE A 408 -2.36 16.16 7.74
C PHE A 408 -3.00 14.94 8.40
N VAL A 409 -3.80 14.17 7.65
CA VAL A 409 -4.46 12.97 8.16
C VAL A 409 -3.42 11.95 8.62
N GLN A 410 -2.51 11.54 7.75
CA GLN A 410 -1.57 10.45 8.05
C GLN A 410 -0.51 10.83 9.11
N SER A 411 -0.08 12.09 9.17
CA SER A 411 0.96 12.53 10.12
C SER A 411 0.38 13.09 11.42
N THR A 412 -0.59 14.00 11.35
CA THR A 412 -1.12 14.71 12.53
C THR A 412 -2.17 13.87 13.25
N LEU A 413 -3.22 13.42 12.57
CA LEU A 413 -4.23 12.56 13.17
C LEU A 413 -3.66 11.20 13.56
N GLY A 414 -2.70 10.68 12.80
CA GLY A 414 -2.00 9.47 13.17
C GLY A 414 -1.23 9.60 14.49
N PHE A 415 -0.60 10.74 14.75
CA PHE A 415 0.04 11.00 16.04
C PHE A 415 -1.01 11.18 17.17
N VAL A 416 -2.16 11.79 16.88
CA VAL A 416 -3.29 11.86 17.81
C VAL A 416 -3.77 10.46 18.17
N ALA A 417 -3.90 9.54 17.19
CA ALA A 417 -4.24 8.14 17.44
C ALA A 417 -3.25 7.45 18.39
N LEU A 418 -1.94 7.69 18.21
CA LEU A 418 -0.90 7.16 19.10
C LEU A 418 -1.04 7.71 20.53
N VAL A 419 -1.30 9.00 20.68
CA VAL A 419 -1.52 9.63 21.99
C VAL A 419 -2.80 9.11 22.67
N LEU A 420 -3.91 9.01 21.93
CA LEU A 420 -5.18 8.45 22.44
C LEU A 420 -5.00 7.00 22.88
N SER A 421 -4.31 6.18 22.10
CA SER A 421 -4.00 4.78 22.46
C SER A 421 -3.12 4.70 23.71
N THR A 422 -2.19 5.65 23.87
CA THR A 422 -1.36 5.75 25.09
C THR A 422 -2.19 6.12 26.32
N LEU A 423 -3.07 7.12 26.20
CA LEU A 423 -3.98 7.51 27.27
C LEU A 423 -4.95 6.38 27.63
N HIS A 424 -5.50 5.69 26.64
CA HIS A 424 -6.32 4.49 26.86
C HIS A 424 -5.56 3.40 27.64
N THR A 425 -4.30 3.14 27.30
CA THR A 425 -3.45 2.16 28.00
C THR A 425 -3.12 2.61 29.41
N LEU A 426 -2.83 3.90 29.62
CA LEU A 426 -2.53 4.47 30.94
C LEU A 426 -3.75 4.45 31.85
N THR A 427 -4.93 4.83 31.37
CA THR A 427 -6.18 4.77 32.15
C THR A 427 -6.58 3.34 32.50
N TYR A 428 -6.32 2.36 31.62
CA TYR A 428 -6.43 0.94 31.95
C TYR A 428 -5.46 0.53 33.05
N GLY A 429 -4.23 0.99 32.98
CA GLY A 429 -3.14 0.64 33.90
C GLY A 429 -3.14 1.37 35.21
N TRP A 430 -3.92 2.44 35.37
CA TRP A 430 -3.91 3.45 36.44
C TRP A 430 -3.42 2.95 37.80
N THR A 431 -4.21 2.09 38.47
CA THR A 431 -3.84 1.49 39.76
C THR A 431 -3.03 0.20 39.61
N ARG A 432 -3.22 -0.50 38.50
CA ARG A 432 -2.67 -1.83 38.25
C ARG A 432 -1.14 -1.84 38.13
N ALA A 433 -0.55 -0.71 37.74
CA ALA A 433 0.90 -0.57 37.62
C ALA A 433 1.60 -0.57 39.00
N PHE A 434 0.90 -0.17 40.05
CA PHE A 434 1.46 -0.04 41.41
C PHE A 434 1.04 -1.19 42.35
N GLU A 435 0.15 -2.08 41.90
CA GLU A 435 -0.26 -3.25 42.69
C GLU A 435 0.85 -4.32 42.67
N GLU A 436 1.49 -4.56 43.80
CA GLU A 436 2.57 -5.56 43.97
C GLU A 436 2.11 -6.97 43.57
N SER A 437 0.86 -7.32 43.85
CA SER A 437 0.22 -8.61 43.47
C SER A 437 0.22 -8.90 41.98
N ARG A 438 0.42 -7.89 41.14
CA ARG A 438 0.47 -8.01 39.68
C ARG A 438 1.84 -8.32 39.12
N TYR A 439 2.90 -8.15 39.92
CA TYR A 439 4.29 -8.48 39.53
C TYR A 439 4.61 -9.91 39.90
N LYS A 440 4.12 -10.83 39.06
CA LYS A 440 4.36 -12.27 39.24
C LYS A 440 5.68 -12.64 38.60
N PHE A 441 6.49 -13.47 39.28
CA PHE A 441 7.78 -13.91 38.74
C PHE A 441 8.73 -12.78 38.34
N TYR A 442 8.71 -11.64 38.97
CA TYR A 442 9.43 -10.44 38.54
C TYR A 442 9.07 -9.99 37.11
N LEU A 443 8.05 -10.59 36.47
CA LEU A 443 7.57 -10.21 35.14
C LEU A 443 6.57 -9.06 35.26
N PRO A 444 6.83 -7.91 34.61
CA PRO A 444 5.91 -6.78 34.66
C PRO A 444 4.57 -7.10 33.99
N PRO A 445 3.49 -6.39 34.32
CA PRO A 445 2.23 -6.49 33.58
C PRO A 445 2.45 -6.20 32.08
N THR A 446 1.75 -6.91 31.19
CA THR A 446 1.96 -6.81 29.75
C THR A 446 1.77 -5.39 29.21
N PHE A 447 0.85 -4.60 29.80
CA PHE A 447 0.62 -3.21 29.38
C PHE A 447 1.83 -2.30 29.66
N THR A 448 2.64 -2.56 30.72
CA THR A 448 3.86 -1.81 31.01
C THR A 448 4.96 -2.09 29.98
N LEU A 449 5.09 -3.34 29.53
CA LEU A 449 6.01 -3.69 28.44
C LEU A 449 5.65 -2.97 27.13
N THR A 450 4.35 -2.88 26.83
CA THR A 450 3.91 -2.26 25.58
C THR A 450 4.08 -0.75 25.56
N LEU A 451 4.14 -0.08 26.72
CA LEU A 451 4.36 1.36 26.84
C LEU A 451 5.78 1.81 26.46
N LEU A 452 6.77 0.92 26.46
CA LEU A 452 8.16 1.28 26.23
C LEU A 452 8.37 1.97 24.88
N VAL A 453 7.97 1.32 23.78
CA VAL A 453 8.18 1.84 22.41
C VAL A 453 7.36 3.11 22.13
N PRO A 454 6.05 3.16 22.44
CA PRO A 454 5.25 4.37 22.26
C PRO A 454 5.77 5.57 23.06
N CYS A 455 6.16 5.37 24.33
CA CYS A 455 6.70 6.46 25.15
C CYS A 455 7.98 7.03 24.53
N VAL A 456 8.89 6.19 24.05
CA VAL A 456 10.10 6.64 23.34
C VAL A 456 9.73 7.48 22.12
N VAL A 457 8.75 7.04 21.32
CA VAL A 457 8.33 7.74 20.10
C VAL A 457 7.68 9.09 20.46
N ILE A 458 6.81 9.13 21.46
CA ILE A 458 6.11 10.36 21.88
C ILE A 458 7.10 11.37 22.45
N LEU A 459 7.99 10.92 23.34
CA LEU A 459 9.02 11.78 23.95
C LEU A 459 9.98 12.33 22.88
N ALA A 460 10.48 11.48 22.00
CA ALA A 460 11.36 11.91 20.92
C ALA A 460 10.67 12.91 19.98
N ARG A 461 9.40 12.68 19.65
CA ARG A 461 8.63 13.62 18.85
C ARG A 461 8.37 14.93 19.59
N GLY A 462 8.11 14.87 20.91
CA GLY A 462 8.03 16.05 21.78
C GLY A 462 9.32 16.88 21.77
N LEU A 463 10.48 16.23 21.84
CA LEU A 463 11.77 16.89 21.74
C LEU A 463 11.95 17.61 20.38
N PHE A 464 11.44 17.05 19.29
CA PHE A 464 11.50 17.70 17.96
C PHE A 464 10.54 18.91 17.85
N LEU A 465 9.58 19.07 18.76
CA LEU A 465 8.72 20.25 18.84
C LEU A 465 9.41 21.44 19.51
N LEU A 466 10.49 21.22 20.25
CA LEU A 466 11.25 22.29 20.90
C LEU A 466 11.72 23.30 19.84
N PRO A 467 11.56 24.62 20.07
CA PRO A 467 11.83 25.63 19.06
C PRO A 467 13.24 25.60 18.48
N CYS A 468 14.25 25.25 19.29
CA CYS A 468 15.65 25.13 18.88
C CYS A 468 15.83 23.98 17.89
N VAL A 469 15.25 22.81 18.17
CA VAL A 469 15.38 21.61 17.34
C VAL A 469 14.52 21.74 16.09
N SER A 470 13.26 22.19 16.25
CA SER A 470 12.32 22.40 15.15
C SER A 470 12.83 23.37 14.10
N ARG A 471 13.39 24.52 14.52
CA ARG A 471 13.98 25.52 13.62
C ARG A 471 15.17 24.94 12.85
N ARG A 472 16.05 24.20 13.53
CA ARG A 472 17.21 23.55 12.89
C ARG A 472 16.78 22.50 11.88
N LEU A 473 15.85 21.63 12.25
CA LEU A 473 15.31 20.59 11.37
C LEU A 473 14.62 21.18 10.14
N SER A 474 13.82 22.25 10.32
CA SER A 474 13.18 22.97 9.23
C SER A 474 14.19 23.58 8.27
N LYS A 475 15.28 24.17 8.78
CA LYS A 475 16.36 24.72 7.92
C LYS A 475 16.99 23.62 7.06
N ILE A 476 17.35 22.48 7.68
CA ILE A 476 17.93 21.32 6.96
C ILE A 476 16.97 20.82 5.88
N ARG A 477 15.68 20.65 6.21
CA ARG A 477 14.66 20.17 5.24
C ARG A 477 14.40 21.15 4.11
N ARG A 478 14.64 22.45 4.31
CA ARG A 478 14.61 23.48 3.26
C ARG A 478 15.87 23.51 2.39
N GLY A 479 16.87 22.66 2.67
CA GLY A 479 18.11 22.55 1.90
C GLY A 479 19.25 23.40 2.42
N TRP A 480 19.13 23.98 3.63
CA TRP A 480 20.27 24.65 4.24
C TRP A 480 21.28 23.62 4.73
N GLU A 481 22.52 23.76 4.33
CA GLU A 481 23.65 22.97 4.77
C GLU A 481 24.63 23.83 5.55
N LYS A 482 25.26 23.23 6.58
CA LYS A 482 26.37 23.87 7.28
C LYS A 482 27.55 23.84 6.34
N ASP A 483 28.19 25.01 6.07
CA ASP A 483 29.31 25.15 5.18
C ASP A 483 30.34 24.03 5.29
N GLY A 484 30.29 23.15 4.36
CA GLY A 484 31.24 22.10 4.11
C GLY A 484 31.11 21.80 2.63
N ALA A 485 32.03 22.37 1.83
CA ALA A 485 32.03 22.31 0.38
C ALA A 485 31.59 20.94 -0.16
N ILE A 486 30.35 20.84 -0.62
CA ILE A 486 29.99 19.80 -1.57
C ILE A 486 30.66 20.23 -2.89
N LYS A 487 31.83 19.68 -3.15
CA LYS A 487 32.41 19.70 -4.48
C LYS A 487 31.45 18.88 -5.33
N PHE A 488 30.59 19.55 -6.10
CA PHE A 488 29.88 18.93 -7.22
C PHE A 488 30.94 18.53 -8.25
N THR A 489 31.49 17.36 -8.12
CA THR A 489 32.08 16.66 -9.25
C THR A 489 30.91 16.16 -10.08
N LEU A 490 30.57 16.89 -11.13
CA LEU A 490 29.71 16.35 -12.19
C LEU A 490 30.36 15.04 -12.65
N PRO A 491 29.66 13.90 -12.59
CA PRO A 491 30.17 12.70 -13.22
C PRO A 491 30.16 12.95 -14.73
N MET A 492 31.34 12.98 -15.34
CA MET A 492 31.50 13.01 -16.79
C MET A 492 31.27 11.63 -17.41
N ASP A 493 30.36 10.84 -16.91
CA ASP A 493 30.07 9.53 -17.45
C ASP A 493 28.57 9.40 -17.74
N HIS A 494 28.28 9.33 -19.04
CA HIS A 494 26.94 9.21 -19.60
C HIS A 494 26.22 7.87 -19.27
N THR A 495 26.82 6.99 -18.48
CA THR A 495 26.28 5.68 -18.12
C THR A 495 25.60 5.61 -16.74
N LEU A 496 25.59 6.69 -15.95
CA LEU A 496 25.04 6.73 -14.59
C LEU A 496 23.76 7.56 -14.42
N ALA A 497 23.18 8.06 -15.51
CA ALA A 497 21.94 8.84 -15.48
C ALA A 497 20.67 8.07 -15.13
N GLN A 498 20.76 6.76 -14.82
CA GLN A 498 19.58 5.90 -14.59
C GLN A 498 19.31 5.49 -13.14
N LYS A 499 19.94 6.11 -12.14
CA LYS A 499 19.67 5.80 -10.73
C LYS A 499 19.40 7.01 -9.84
N THR A 500 18.61 7.96 -10.28
CA THR A 500 17.97 8.91 -9.39
C THR A 500 16.55 8.45 -9.11
N SER A 501 16.37 7.64 -8.07
CA SER A 501 15.06 7.36 -7.50
C SER A 501 14.53 8.63 -6.85
N HIS A 502 13.38 9.06 -7.30
CA HIS A 502 12.59 10.12 -6.73
C HIS A 502 12.14 9.78 -5.31
N VAL A 503 12.41 10.66 -4.36
CA VAL A 503 11.74 10.75 -3.05
C VAL A 503 10.65 11.79 -3.13
#